data_0eddd39df407a677ce8bbdebaf75c866
#
_entry.id   0eddd39df407a677ce8bbdebaf75c866
#
_cell.length_a   1.000
_cell.length_b   1.000
_cell.length_c   1.000
_cell.angle_alpha   90.00
_cell.angle_beta   90.00
_cell.angle_gamma   90.00
#
_symmetry.space_group_name_H-M   'P 1'
#
loop_
_entity.id
_entity.type
_entity.pdbx_description
1 polymer ?
#
loop_
_entity_poly.entity_id
_entity_poly.type
_entity_poly.pdbx_seq_one_letter_code
_entity_poly.pdbx_strand_id
1 'polypeptide(L)'
;MYRLVWSSLFSRSAKRFSQSHPELRQRFAQVLRDIENDPLQPHLRLHSLKGRMQGLHAVSVTYNYRVTLTLNVTEQEIILHDVGAHDEVYE
;
A
#
# COMPACT_ATOMS: atom_id res chain seq x y z
N MET A 1 -7.15 -6.74 -14.00
CA MET A 1 -6.74 -5.50 -13.32
C MET A 1 -7.62 -5.27 -12.09
N TYR A 2 -7.05 -4.75 -11.03
CA TYR A 2 -7.78 -4.49 -9.81
C TYR A 2 -8.24 -3.05 -9.75
N ARG A 3 -9.37 -2.82 -9.10
CA ARG A 3 -9.86 -1.46 -8.84
C ARG A 3 -9.30 -1.00 -7.49
N LEU A 4 -8.62 0.14 -7.47
CA LEU A 4 -8.09 0.72 -6.24
C LEU A 4 -9.11 1.64 -5.61
N VAL A 5 -9.38 1.44 -4.33
CA VAL A 5 -10.26 2.30 -3.54
C VAL A 5 -9.40 2.98 -2.48
N TRP A 6 -9.39 4.32 -2.51
CA TRP A 6 -8.61 5.11 -1.55
C TRP A 6 -9.50 5.42 -0.34
N SER A 7 -9.11 4.93 0.83
CA SER A 7 -9.78 5.34 2.05
C SER A 7 -9.44 6.80 2.36
N SER A 8 -10.23 7.42 3.25
CA SER A 8 -9.95 8.79 3.69
C SER A 8 -8.58 8.87 4.36
N LEU A 9 -8.25 7.87 5.17
CA LEU A 9 -6.95 7.82 5.82
C LEU A 9 -5.83 7.74 4.79
N PHE A 10 -5.99 6.88 3.77
CA PHE A 10 -4.96 6.73 2.75
C PHE A 10 -4.75 8.03 1.98
N SER A 11 -5.83 8.73 1.63
CA SER A 11 -5.71 10.02 0.92
C SER A 11 -4.86 11.00 1.72
N ARG A 12 -5.07 11.06 3.03
CA ARG A 12 -4.28 11.95 3.90
C ARG A 12 -2.84 11.47 4.04
N SER A 13 -2.64 10.18 4.29
CA SER A 13 -1.28 9.66 4.49
C SER A 13 -0.47 9.71 3.20
N ALA A 14 -1.10 9.48 2.04
CA ALA A 14 -0.41 9.57 0.75
C ALA A 14 0.05 11.01 0.47
N LYS A 15 -0.81 11.99 0.78
CA LYS A 15 -0.43 13.39 0.62
C LYS A 15 0.75 13.74 1.52
N ARG A 16 0.68 13.36 2.79
CA ARG A 16 1.75 13.60 3.76
C ARG A 16 3.05 12.91 3.32
N PHE A 17 2.94 11.67 2.88
CA PHE A 17 4.09 10.89 2.42
C PHE A 17 4.75 11.58 1.23
N SER A 18 3.96 12.01 0.25
CA SER A 18 4.48 12.67 -0.94
C SER A 18 5.16 14.01 -0.62
N GLN A 19 4.62 14.73 0.36
CA GLN A 19 5.22 16.00 0.80
C GLN A 19 6.52 15.78 1.56
N SER A 20 6.58 14.73 2.38
CA SER A 20 7.77 14.41 3.19
C SER A 20 8.86 13.74 2.38
N HIS A 21 8.50 13.05 1.31
CA HIS A 21 9.44 12.26 0.52
C HIS A 21 9.29 12.54 -0.97
N PRO A 22 9.63 13.78 -1.40
CA PRO A 22 9.49 14.13 -2.83
C PRO A 22 10.35 13.24 -3.73
N GLU A 23 11.47 12.73 -3.21
CA GLU A 23 12.35 11.82 -3.94
C GLU A 23 11.69 10.47 -4.23
N LEU A 24 10.62 10.13 -3.50
CA LEU A 24 9.94 8.84 -3.65
C LEU A 24 8.60 8.93 -4.39
N ARG A 25 8.23 10.12 -4.85
CA ARG A 25 6.91 10.30 -5.50
C ARG A 25 6.73 9.43 -6.72
N GLN A 26 7.73 9.35 -7.58
CA GLN A 26 7.65 8.52 -8.78
C GLN A 26 7.56 7.04 -8.42
N ARG A 27 8.36 6.61 -7.45
CA ARG A 27 8.36 5.23 -6.98
C ARG A 27 7.00 4.87 -6.40
N PHE A 28 6.44 5.74 -5.56
CA PHE A 28 5.14 5.52 -4.94
C PHE A 28 4.04 5.41 -6.01
N ALA A 29 4.04 6.32 -6.98
CA ALA A 29 3.06 6.28 -8.07
C ALA A 29 3.19 4.98 -8.87
N GLN A 30 4.43 4.53 -9.13
CA GLN A 30 4.65 3.29 -9.85
C GLN A 30 4.14 2.08 -9.06
N VAL A 31 4.36 2.07 -7.75
CA VAL A 31 3.88 0.98 -6.90
C VAL A 31 2.36 0.89 -6.96
N LEU A 32 1.66 2.03 -6.95
CA LEU A 32 0.19 2.02 -7.06
C LEU A 32 -0.26 1.45 -8.41
N ARG A 33 0.42 1.80 -9.49
CA ARG A 33 0.11 1.24 -10.81
C ARG A 33 0.40 -0.27 -10.86
N ASP A 34 1.49 -0.70 -10.23
CA ASP A 34 1.84 -2.12 -10.18
C ASP A 34 0.82 -2.93 -9.40
N ILE A 35 0.33 -2.39 -8.27
CA ILE A 35 -0.73 -3.02 -7.47
C ILE A 35 -1.99 -3.17 -8.31
N GLU A 36 -2.35 -2.14 -9.05
CA GLU A 36 -3.53 -2.15 -9.90
C GLU A 36 -3.45 -3.23 -10.97
N ASN A 37 -2.27 -3.38 -11.57
CA ASN A 37 -2.06 -4.39 -12.61
C ASN A 37 -2.07 -5.79 -12.01
N ASP A 38 -1.27 -6.03 -10.98
CA ASP A 38 -1.15 -7.34 -10.35
C ASP A 38 -0.45 -7.19 -9.00
N PRO A 39 -1.17 -7.32 -7.88
CA PRO A 39 -0.56 -7.17 -6.56
C PRO A 39 0.41 -8.30 -6.20
N LEU A 40 0.42 -9.39 -6.98
CA LEU A 40 1.28 -10.54 -6.72
C LEU A 40 2.66 -10.43 -7.37
N GLN A 41 2.96 -9.34 -8.05
CA GLN A 41 4.28 -9.13 -8.64
C GLN A 41 5.35 -9.24 -7.56
N PRO A 42 6.42 -10.03 -7.78
CA PRO A 42 7.39 -10.34 -6.71
C PRO A 42 8.03 -9.13 -6.06
N HIS A 43 8.32 -8.06 -6.81
CA HIS A 43 8.98 -6.89 -6.26
C HIS A 43 8.10 -6.11 -5.27
N LEU A 44 6.79 -6.32 -5.29
CA LEU A 44 5.87 -5.68 -4.33
C LEU A 44 5.93 -6.34 -2.96
N ARG A 45 6.36 -7.61 -2.89
CA ARG A 45 6.52 -8.35 -1.65
C ARG A 45 5.24 -8.37 -0.82
N LEU A 46 4.12 -8.62 -1.48
CA LEU A 46 2.83 -8.70 -0.82
C LEU A 46 2.84 -9.78 0.26
N HIS A 47 2.40 -9.42 1.45
CA HIS A 47 2.31 -10.40 2.54
C HIS A 47 1.18 -10.01 3.50
N SER A 48 0.63 -11.01 4.17
CA SER A 48 -0.42 -10.80 5.15
C SER A 48 0.17 -10.33 6.47
N LEU A 49 -0.58 -9.52 7.19
CA LEU A 49 -0.18 -9.00 8.49
C LEU A 49 -0.84 -9.81 9.60
N LYS A 50 -0.28 -9.73 10.81
CA LYS A 50 -0.72 -10.50 11.95
C LYS A 50 -1.10 -9.58 13.11
N GLY A 51 -1.66 -10.18 14.18
CA GLY A 51 -2.01 -9.45 15.38
C GLY A 51 -3.13 -8.47 15.13
N ARG A 52 -2.95 -7.23 15.52
CA ARG A 52 -3.97 -6.20 15.37
C ARG A 52 -4.31 -5.90 13.92
N MET A 53 -3.36 -6.18 13.02
CA MET A 53 -3.51 -5.90 11.59
C MET A 53 -3.98 -7.14 10.82
N GLN A 54 -4.42 -8.16 11.51
CA GLN A 54 -4.90 -9.39 10.86
C GLN A 54 -6.02 -9.07 9.87
N GLY A 55 -5.94 -9.66 8.69
CA GLY A 55 -6.89 -9.37 7.61
C GLY A 55 -6.39 -8.34 6.62
N LEU A 56 -5.32 -7.61 6.98
CA LEU A 56 -4.69 -6.67 6.07
C LEU A 56 -3.45 -7.27 5.44
N HIS A 57 -3.05 -6.68 4.32
CA HIS A 57 -1.81 -7.03 3.63
C HIS A 57 -0.95 -5.79 3.51
N ALA A 58 0.31 -5.99 3.22
CA ALA A 58 1.23 -4.88 2.97
C ALA A 58 2.04 -5.15 1.71
N VAL A 59 2.38 -4.08 1.00
CA VAL A 59 3.33 -4.12 -0.11
C VAL A 59 4.44 -3.11 0.15
N SER A 60 5.61 -3.36 -0.42
CA SER A 60 6.76 -2.47 -0.26
C SER A 60 6.71 -1.33 -1.25
N VAL A 61 6.94 -0.10 -0.77
CA VAL A 61 7.30 1.03 -1.63
C VAL A 61 8.82 1.03 -1.79
N THR A 62 9.50 1.02 -0.65
CA THR A 62 10.95 0.78 -0.55
C THR A 62 11.15 -0.14 0.65
N TYR A 63 12.40 -0.42 0.99
CA TYR A 63 12.69 -1.24 2.16
C TYR A 63 12.07 -0.65 3.43
N ASN A 64 12.04 0.68 3.55
CA ASN A 64 11.60 1.35 4.78
C ASN A 64 10.12 1.71 4.80
N TYR A 65 9.43 1.73 3.66
CA TYR A 65 8.07 2.23 3.57
C TYR A 65 7.13 1.21 2.95
N ARG A 66 5.92 1.15 3.50
CA ARG A 66 4.91 0.14 3.15
C ARG A 66 3.56 0.79 2.90
N VAL A 67 2.78 0.16 2.02
CA VAL A 67 1.35 0.45 1.86
C VAL A 67 0.58 -0.69 2.48
N THR A 68 -0.36 -0.39 3.38
CA THR A 68 -1.27 -1.40 3.91
C THR A 68 -2.58 -1.35 3.14
N LEU A 69 -3.15 -2.51 2.89
CA LEU A 69 -4.31 -2.64 2.03
C LEU A 69 -5.16 -3.85 2.40
N THR A 70 -6.40 -3.84 1.95
CA THR A 70 -7.28 -5.02 1.96
C THR A 70 -7.35 -5.54 0.52
N LEU A 71 -7.07 -6.82 0.35
CA LEU A 71 -7.09 -7.46 -0.96
C LEU A 71 -8.35 -8.31 -1.09
N ASN A 72 -9.21 -7.98 -2.05
CA ASN A 72 -10.39 -8.77 -2.36
C ASN A 72 -10.23 -9.34 -3.76
N VAL A 73 -9.79 -10.58 -3.82
CA VAL A 73 -9.47 -11.25 -5.09
C VAL A 73 -10.75 -11.51 -5.89
N THR A 74 -11.82 -11.93 -5.22
CA THR A 74 -13.07 -12.24 -5.88
C THR A 74 -13.65 -11.03 -6.60
N GLU A 75 -13.64 -9.88 -5.94
CA GLU A 75 -14.19 -8.64 -6.49
C GLU A 75 -13.18 -7.87 -7.31
N GLN A 76 -11.93 -8.34 -7.38
CA GLN A 76 -10.86 -7.64 -8.06
C GLN A 76 -10.72 -6.20 -7.54
N GLU A 77 -10.73 -6.06 -6.21
CA GLU A 77 -10.72 -4.75 -5.56
C GLU A 77 -9.66 -4.71 -4.48
N ILE A 78 -8.97 -3.58 -4.38
CA ILE A 78 -7.99 -3.33 -3.34
C ILE A 78 -8.36 -2.03 -2.65
N ILE A 79 -8.55 -2.10 -1.32
CA ILE A 79 -8.79 -0.91 -0.52
C ILE A 79 -7.46 -0.51 0.10
N LEU A 80 -7.02 0.71 -0.20
CA LEU A 80 -5.76 1.24 0.32
C LEU A 80 -6.03 1.93 1.66
N HIS A 81 -5.28 1.56 2.69
CA HIS A 81 -5.53 2.03 4.05
C HIS A 81 -4.52 3.05 4.53
N ASP A 82 -3.22 2.81 4.33
CA ASP A 82 -2.20 3.69 4.88
C ASP A 82 -0.90 3.52 4.12
N VAL A 83 -0.04 4.53 4.16
CA VAL A 83 1.33 4.47 3.67
C VAL A 83 2.23 5.18 4.67
N GLY A 84 3.35 4.57 4.99
CA GLY A 84 4.29 5.14 5.94
C GLY A 84 5.42 4.19 6.24
N ALA A 85 6.22 4.54 7.24
CA ALA A 85 7.33 3.72 7.68
C ALA A 85 6.80 2.42 8.28
N HIS A 86 7.63 1.37 8.24
CA HIS A 86 7.28 0.05 8.72
C HIS A 86 6.69 0.09 10.14
N ASP A 87 7.33 0.79 11.06
CA ASP A 87 6.86 0.86 12.44
C ASP A 87 5.58 1.67 12.59
N GLU A 88 5.34 2.65 11.72
CA GLU A 88 4.13 3.46 11.77
C GLU A 88 2.90 2.67 11.31
N VAL A 89 3.05 1.88 10.25
CA VAL A 89 1.91 1.17 9.67
C VAL A 89 1.65 -0.19 10.28
N TYR A 90 2.60 -0.72 11.05
CA TYR A 90 2.46 -2.03 11.69
C TYR A 90 2.14 -1.92 13.18
N GLU A 91 2.01 -0.72 13.67
CA GLU A 91 1.59 -0.45 15.05
C GLU A 91 0.10 -0.82 15.28
#